data_67f1d1a80f0c25b8ec6effe792606d53
#
_entry.id   67f1d1a80f0c25b8ec6effe792606d53
#
_cell.length_a   1.000
_cell.length_b   1.000
_cell.length_c   1.000
_cell.angle_alpha   90.00
_cell.angle_beta   90.00
_cell.angle_gamma   90.00
#
_symmetry.space_group_name_H-M   'P 1'
#
loop_
_entity.id
_entity.type
_entity.pdbx_description
1 polymer ?
#
loop_
_entity_poly.entity_id
_entity_poly.type
_entity_poly.pdbx_seq_one_letter_code
_entity_poly.pdbx_strand_id
1 'polypeptide(L)'
;MTKKNLPLNFLLDKILKRLIQVTIALLATLLIFVGSFPSLAAETTTIPLTEEQWQQGEEMAQKAIEASQKGDFPQAEAYWTQLIDEFPTNPALWSNRGNVRVSQNKLDEAIADYNQAIKLAPDHPDPYLNRGTALEGKGMYQEAIADYNQVLAINPEDAMAYNNRGNAQAGEGNWQQALQDYQKATELAPNFAFASANAALTLYQLGESERALQKIRNLVRKYPLFPDMRAALTAILWTKGQQGEAESNWVAAVGMDYRYQDLDWVRNIRRWPPAMVAALDNFLKLKL
;
A
#
# COMPACT_ATOMS: atom_id res chain seq x y z
N MET A 1 -15.39 -46.70 24.41
CA MET A 1 -14.60 -46.32 23.21
C MET A 1 -14.85 -44.83 22.93
N THR A 2 -13.99 -43.98 23.40
CA THR A 2 -14.10 -42.50 23.26
C THR A 2 -13.36 -42.05 22.01
N LYS A 3 -14.11 -41.55 21.02
CA LYS A 3 -13.54 -40.91 19.83
C LYS A 3 -12.88 -39.57 20.26
N LYS A 4 -11.55 -39.50 20.19
CA LYS A 4 -10.80 -38.25 20.34
C LYS A 4 -11.09 -37.38 19.13
N ASN A 5 -11.80 -36.27 19.34
CA ASN A 5 -11.91 -35.18 18.33
C ASN A 5 -10.55 -34.50 18.19
N LEU A 6 -9.95 -34.59 17.02
CA LEU A 6 -8.77 -33.74 16.69
C LEU A 6 -9.18 -32.26 16.70
N PRO A 7 -8.35 -31.36 17.21
CA PRO A 7 -8.66 -29.94 17.22
C PRO A 7 -8.75 -29.39 15.79
N LEU A 8 -9.76 -28.57 15.56
CA LEU A 8 -10.11 -27.95 14.27
C LEU A 8 -8.92 -27.24 13.60
N ASN A 9 -8.02 -26.69 14.39
CA ASN A 9 -6.80 -26.02 13.91
C ASN A 9 -5.81 -26.98 13.21
N PHE A 10 -5.75 -28.24 13.61
CA PHE A 10 -4.89 -29.25 12.97
C PHE A 10 -5.42 -29.67 11.60
N LEU A 11 -6.75 -29.64 11.42
CA LEU A 11 -7.39 -29.97 10.14
C LEU A 11 -7.24 -28.81 9.14
N LEU A 12 -7.39 -27.58 9.61
CA LEU A 12 -7.18 -26.34 8.81
C LEU A 12 -5.73 -26.21 8.33
N ASP A 13 -4.76 -26.51 9.19
CA ASP A 13 -3.34 -26.47 8.84
C ASP A 13 -2.99 -27.52 7.76
N LYS A 14 -3.54 -28.73 7.85
CA LYS A 14 -3.39 -29.77 6.81
C LYS A 14 -4.06 -29.42 5.49
N ILE A 15 -5.22 -28.76 5.52
CA ILE A 15 -5.94 -28.32 4.33
C ILE A 15 -5.19 -27.18 3.66
N LEU A 16 -4.70 -26.22 4.43
CA LEU A 16 -3.90 -25.08 3.93
C LEU A 16 -2.60 -25.57 3.28
N LYS A 17 -1.88 -26.50 3.92
CA LYS A 17 -0.65 -27.10 3.36
C LYS A 17 -0.93 -27.89 2.06
N ARG A 18 -2.07 -28.61 1.97
CA ARG A 18 -2.47 -29.29 0.73
C ARG A 18 -2.89 -28.33 -0.38
N LEU A 19 -3.57 -27.23 -0.07
CA LEU A 19 -3.94 -26.21 -1.05
C LEU A 19 -2.69 -25.50 -1.62
N ILE A 20 -1.71 -25.21 -0.77
CA ILE A 20 -0.42 -24.65 -1.19
C ILE A 20 0.36 -25.64 -2.09
N GLN A 21 0.38 -26.93 -1.76
CA GLN A 21 1.00 -27.96 -2.58
C GLN A 21 0.30 -28.15 -3.94
N VAL A 22 -1.02 -28.05 -4.00
CA VAL A 22 -1.80 -28.18 -5.26
C VAL A 22 -1.61 -26.97 -6.16
N THR A 23 -1.52 -25.74 -5.61
CA THR A 23 -1.24 -24.54 -6.42
C THR A 23 0.18 -24.54 -6.98
N ILE A 24 1.16 -25.04 -6.26
CA ILE A 24 2.54 -25.18 -6.72
C ILE A 24 2.68 -26.28 -7.78
N ALA A 25 1.96 -27.41 -7.65
CA ALA A 25 1.96 -28.48 -8.63
C ALA A 25 1.23 -28.12 -9.94
N LEU A 26 0.18 -27.28 -9.89
CA LEU A 26 -0.54 -26.80 -11.07
C LEU A 26 0.26 -25.77 -11.91
N LEU A 27 1.17 -25.02 -11.31
CA LEU A 27 2.10 -24.13 -12.02
C LEU A 27 3.24 -24.87 -12.73
N ALA A 28 3.53 -26.11 -12.33
CA ALA A 28 4.56 -26.93 -12.96
C ALA A 28 4.06 -27.76 -14.16
N THR A 29 2.75 -27.90 -14.39
CA THR A 29 2.18 -28.81 -15.41
C THR A 29 1.52 -28.12 -16.61
N LEU A 30 1.55 -26.78 -16.75
CA LEU A 30 0.88 -26.07 -17.85
C LEU A 30 1.86 -25.52 -18.92
N LEU A 31 2.91 -26.25 -19.25
CA LEU A 31 3.80 -25.92 -20.38
C LEU A 31 4.16 -27.15 -21.21
N ILE A 32 3.16 -27.82 -21.77
CA ILE A 32 3.38 -28.70 -22.93
C ILE A 32 2.16 -28.58 -23.86
N PHE A 33 2.27 -27.81 -24.91
CA PHE A 33 1.85 -28.06 -26.28
C PHE A 33 1.68 -26.77 -27.08
N VAL A 34 2.69 -26.34 -27.81
CA VAL A 34 2.56 -25.87 -29.21
C VAL A 34 3.96 -25.90 -29.88
N GLY A 35 4.09 -26.71 -30.94
CA GLY A 35 4.84 -26.59 -32.19
C GLY A 35 6.29 -26.09 -32.20
N SER A 36 7.19 -27.05 -32.41
CA SER A 36 8.43 -27.06 -33.25
C SER A 36 9.03 -25.75 -33.75
N PHE A 37 10.16 -25.29 -33.10
CA PHE A 37 11.38 -24.84 -33.76
C PHE A 37 12.56 -25.00 -32.78
N PRO A 38 13.74 -25.51 -33.22
CA PRO A 38 14.86 -25.72 -32.30
C PRO A 38 15.59 -24.40 -32.09
N SER A 39 15.29 -23.73 -31.01
CA SER A 39 16.15 -22.70 -30.40
C SER A 39 17.00 -23.40 -29.37
N LEU A 40 18.33 -23.28 -29.50
CA LEU A 40 19.30 -23.67 -28.46
C LEU A 40 19.12 -22.75 -27.26
N ALA A 41 18.07 -22.96 -26.47
CA ALA A 41 17.95 -22.43 -25.13
C ALA A 41 18.59 -23.47 -24.19
N ALA A 42 19.63 -23.07 -23.47
CA ALA A 42 20.22 -23.89 -22.43
C ALA A 42 19.11 -24.37 -21.49
N GLU A 43 18.84 -25.65 -21.47
CA GLU A 43 18.00 -26.29 -20.44
C GLU A 43 18.69 -26.08 -19.09
N THR A 44 18.26 -25.09 -18.36
CA THR A 44 18.53 -25.04 -16.93
C THR A 44 17.71 -26.15 -16.30
N THR A 45 18.30 -27.32 -16.15
CA THR A 45 17.76 -28.41 -15.32
C THR A 45 17.66 -27.89 -13.90
N THR A 46 16.49 -27.41 -13.51
CA THR A 46 16.21 -27.08 -12.12
C THR A 46 16.15 -28.39 -11.34
N ILE A 47 17.21 -28.70 -10.60
CA ILE A 47 17.21 -29.81 -9.65
C ILE A 47 16.08 -29.51 -8.65
N PRO A 48 15.10 -30.42 -8.45
CA PRO A 48 14.04 -30.19 -7.48
C PRO A 48 14.66 -30.05 -6.07
N LEU A 49 14.23 -29.02 -5.35
CA LEU A 49 14.67 -28.77 -3.98
C LEU A 49 14.36 -29.98 -3.09
N THR A 50 15.28 -30.29 -2.20
CA THR A 50 15.05 -31.30 -1.17
C THR A 50 14.06 -30.77 -0.13
N GLU A 51 13.38 -31.66 0.57
CA GLU A 51 12.49 -31.29 1.69
C GLU A 51 13.22 -30.45 2.75
N GLU A 52 14.48 -30.79 3.01
CA GLU A 52 15.33 -30.08 3.95
C GLU A 52 15.60 -28.64 3.49
N GLN A 53 15.89 -28.41 2.20
CA GLN A 53 16.10 -27.06 1.63
C GLN A 53 14.81 -26.22 1.70
N TRP A 54 13.66 -26.83 1.46
CA TRP A 54 12.36 -26.18 1.63
C TRP A 54 12.13 -25.72 3.08
N GLN A 55 12.37 -26.59 4.04
CA GLN A 55 12.18 -26.29 5.46
C GLN A 55 13.16 -25.19 5.92
N GLN A 56 14.42 -25.23 5.51
CA GLN A 56 15.39 -24.19 5.81
C GLN A 56 15.00 -22.83 5.20
N GLY A 57 14.51 -22.81 3.97
CA GLY A 57 14.00 -21.62 3.33
C GLY A 57 12.80 -21.03 4.06
N GLU A 58 11.82 -21.85 4.46
CA GLU A 58 10.67 -21.42 5.25
C GLU A 58 11.07 -20.84 6.61
N GLU A 59 11.97 -21.50 7.32
CA GLU A 59 12.49 -21.00 8.60
C GLU A 59 13.21 -19.66 8.46
N MET A 60 13.99 -19.48 7.40
CA MET A 60 14.70 -18.23 7.14
C MET A 60 13.71 -17.11 6.75
N ALA A 61 12.70 -17.40 5.93
CA ALA A 61 11.66 -16.45 5.60
C ALA A 61 10.87 -16.02 6.85
N GLN A 62 10.57 -16.95 7.75
CA GLN A 62 9.93 -16.64 9.02
C GLN A 62 10.79 -15.71 9.88
N LYS A 63 12.11 -15.94 9.97
CA LYS A 63 13.06 -15.05 10.68
C LYS A 63 13.08 -13.65 10.07
N ALA A 64 13.05 -13.55 8.74
CA ALA A 64 12.99 -12.25 8.04
C ALA A 64 11.71 -11.46 8.36
N ILE A 65 10.57 -12.16 8.39
CA ILE A 65 9.28 -11.56 8.77
C ILE A 65 9.30 -11.10 10.23
N GLU A 66 9.79 -11.93 11.14
CA GLU A 66 9.90 -11.58 12.56
C GLU A 66 10.82 -10.39 12.81
N ALA A 67 11.97 -10.33 12.12
CA ALA A 67 12.90 -9.20 12.18
C ALA A 67 12.20 -7.91 11.69
N SER A 68 11.45 -7.99 10.58
CA SER A 68 10.66 -6.86 10.07
C SER A 68 9.61 -6.38 11.06
N GLN A 69 8.89 -7.30 11.72
CA GLN A 69 7.88 -6.96 12.73
C GLN A 69 8.48 -6.31 13.97
N LYS A 70 9.72 -6.66 14.32
CA LYS A 70 10.48 -6.04 15.42
C LYS A 70 11.14 -4.71 15.03
N GLY A 71 11.06 -4.30 13.76
CA GLY A 71 11.73 -3.11 13.23
C GLY A 71 13.21 -3.30 12.95
N ASP A 72 13.74 -4.53 13.03
CA ASP A 72 15.11 -4.85 12.66
C ASP A 72 15.23 -5.09 11.15
N PHE A 73 15.05 -3.99 10.42
CA PHE A 73 15.08 -4.02 8.96
C PHE A 73 16.43 -4.44 8.37
N PRO A 74 17.59 -4.07 8.93
CA PRO A 74 18.88 -4.57 8.43
C PRO A 74 18.99 -6.10 8.52
N GLN A 75 18.53 -6.70 9.60
CA GLN A 75 18.55 -8.16 9.76
C GLN A 75 17.55 -8.83 8.81
N ALA A 76 16.36 -8.24 8.63
CA ALA A 76 15.37 -8.73 7.68
C ALA A 76 15.90 -8.70 6.24
N GLU A 77 16.57 -7.61 5.84
CA GLU A 77 17.20 -7.48 4.51
C GLU A 77 18.28 -8.56 4.30
N ALA A 78 19.09 -8.85 5.34
CA ALA A 78 20.11 -9.89 5.28
C ALA A 78 19.49 -11.29 5.03
N TYR A 79 18.43 -11.65 5.75
CA TYR A 79 17.73 -12.93 5.54
C TYR A 79 17.12 -13.04 4.15
N TRP A 80 16.44 -11.99 3.67
CA TRP A 80 15.89 -11.99 2.29
C TRP A 80 17.01 -12.08 1.24
N THR A 81 18.17 -11.47 1.48
CA THR A 81 19.31 -11.56 0.57
C THR A 81 19.84 -12.98 0.48
N GLN A 82 20.02 -13.68 1.62
CA GLN A 82 20.42 -15.08 1.64
C GLN A 82 19.42 -15.97 0.88
N LEU A 83 18.12 -15.74 1.08
CA LEU A 83 17.09 -16.46 0.33
C LEU A 83 17.14 -16.20 -1.17
N ILE A 84 17.42 -14.96 -1.59
CA ILE A 84 17.57 -14.62 -3.02
C ILE A 84 18.82 -15.30 -3.61
N ASP A 85 19.91 -15.39 -2.88
CA ASP A 85 21.12 -16.06 -3.34
C ASP A 85 20.86 -17.57 -3.57
N GLU A 86 20.02 -18.18 -2.75
CA GLU A 86 19.62 -19.58 -2.87
C GLU A 86 18.51 -19.82 -3.89
N PHE A 87 17.51 -18.89 -3.97
CA PHE A 87 16.33 -19.01 -4.83
C PHE A 87 16.12 -17.77 -5.71
N PRO A 88 17.07 -17.41 -6.61
CA PRO A 88 17.06 -16.14 -7.33
C PRO A 88 15.89 -15.97 -8.31
N THR A 89 15.22 -17.06 -8.68
CA THR A 89 14.07 -17.05 -9.60
C THR A 89 12.72 -16.89 -8.90
N ASN A 90 12.69 -16.79 -7.57
CA ASN A 90 11.45 -16.57 -6.82
C ASN A 90 11.12 -15.07 -6.71
N PRO A 91 10.09 -14.56 -7.41
CA PRO A 91 9.75 -13.14 -7.44
C PRO A 91 9.34 -12.58 -6.07
N ALA A 92 8.76 -13.42 -5.19
CA ALA A 92 8.30 -12.98 -3.88
C ALA A 92 9.46 -12.55 -2.96
N LEU A 93 10.63 -13.17 -3.08
CA LEU A 93 11.79 -12.84 -2.27
C LEU A 93 12.34 -11.44 -2.61
N TRP A 94 12.38 -11.12 -3.90
CA TRP A 94 12.75 -9.79 -4.37
C TRP A 94 11.76 -8.73 -3.88
N SER A 95 10.45 -8.99 -4.00
CA SER A 95 9.42 -8.07 -3.51
C SER A 95 9.52 -7.85 -1.99
N ASN A 96 9.74 -8.91 -1.22
CA ASN A 96 9.85 -8.82 0.23
C ASN A 96 11.10 -8.04 0.66
N ARG A 97 12.25 -8.24 -0.02
CA ARG A 97 13.43 -7.42 0.24
C ARG A 97 13.19 -5.96 -0.13
N GLY A 98 12.53 -5.71 -1.26
CA GLY A 98 12.10 -4.36 -1.66
C GLY A 98 11.25 -3.68 -0.59
N ASN A 99 10.27 -4.37 0.01
CA ASN A 99 9.43 -3.86 1.09
C ASN A 99 10.25 -3.47 2.33
N VAL A 100 11.23 -4.29 2.70
CA VAL A 100 12.15 -3.99 3.81
C VAL A 100 13.03 -2.78 3.48
N ARG A 101 13.50 -2.63 2.24
CA ARG A 101 14.27 -1.48 1.77
C ARG A 101 13.47 -0.18 1.77
N VAL A 102 12.18 -0.23 1.41
CA VAL A 102 11.27 0.92 1.58
C VAL A 102 11.19 1.34 3.03
N SER A 103 11.07 0.40 3.96
CA SER A 103 11.03 0.70 5.41
C SER A 103 12.34 1.32 5.93
N GLN A 104 13.45 1.12 5.22
CA GLN A 104 14.74 1.76 5.49
C GLN A 104 14.96 3.06 4.70
N ASN A 105 13.96 3.51 3.95
CA ASN A 105 14.06 4.65 3.01
C ASN A 105 15.12 4.45 1.89
N LYS A 106 15.46 3.20 1.55
CA LYS A 106 16.35 2.82 0.45
C LYS A 106 15.51 2.64 -0.83
N LEU A 107 14.92 3.73 -1.34
CA LEU A 107 13.91 3.65 -2.39
C LEU A 107 14.47 3.17 -3.74
N ASP A 108 15.70 3.54 -4.10
CA ASP A 108 16.33 3.11 -5.36
C ASP A 108 16.59 1.61 -5.38
N GLU A 109 17.11 1.08 -4.30
CA GLU A 109 17.36 -0.35 -4.15
C GLU A 109 16.06 -1.15 -4.08
N ALA A 110 15.00 -0.59 -3.48
CA ALA A 110 13.67 -1.21 -3.48
C ALA A 110 13.09 -1.29 -4.90
N ILE A 111 13.19 -0.21 -5.69
CA ILE A 111 12.73 -0.17 -7.08
C ILE A 111 13.50 -1.20 -7.92
N ALA A 112 14.81 -1.37 -7.70
CA ALA A 112 15.60 -2.38 -8.39
C ALA A 112 15.10 -3.81 -8.06
N ASP A 113 14.78 -4.09 -6.81
CA ASP A 113 14.20 -5.37 -6.39
C ASP A 113 12.83 -5.62 -7.01
N TYR A 114 11.94 -4.64 -7.02
CA TYR A 114 10.63 -4.77 -7.67
C TYR A 114 10.76 -4.95 -9.19
N ASN A 115 11.73 -4.30 -9.84
CA ASN A 115 12.01 -4.53 -11.26
C ASN A 115 12.37 -6.00 -11.52
N GLN A 116 13.16 -6.61 -10.65
CA GLN A 116 13.49 -8.02 -10.76
C GLN A 116 12.29 -8.93 -10.51
N ALA A 117 11.46 -8.62 -9.52
CA ALA A 117 10.22 -9.34 -9.24
C ALA A 117 9.26 -9.29 -10.46
N ILE A 118 9.07 -8.12 -11.04
CA ILE A 118 8.24 -7.92 -12.25
C ILE A 118 8.80 -8.70 -13.43
N LYS A 119 10.11 -8.70 -13.64
CA LYS A 119 10.73 -9.48 -14.72
C LYS A 119 10.47 -10.98 -14.58
N LEU A 120 10.43 -11.48 -13.34
CA LEU A 120 10.19 -12.89 -13.04
C LEU A 120 8.71 -13.26 -13.09
N ALA A 121 7.81 -12.34 -12.72
CA ALA A 121 6.36 -12.55 -12.69
C ALA A 121 5.60 -11.30 -13.18
N PRO A 122 5.56 -11.05 -14.50
CA PRO A 122 4.99 -9.81 -15.06
C PRO A 122 3.46 -9.70 -14.88
N ASP A 123 2.78 -10.81 -14.64
CA ASP A 123 1.32 -10.85 -14.45
C ASP A 123 0.91 -10.72 -12.95
N HIS A 124 1.88 -10.51 -12.06
CA HIS A 124 1.61 -10.36 -10.64
C HIS A 124 1.45 -8.88 -10.26
N PRO A 125 0.31 -8.44 -9.66
CA PRO A 125 0.04 -7.02 -9.43
C PRO A 125 0.90 -6.40 -8.31
N ASP A 126 1.23 -7.18 -7.26
CA ASP A 126 1.87 -6.65 -6.04
C ASP A 126 3.21 -5.93 -6.28
N PRO A 127 4.15 -6.45 -7.11
CA PRO A 127 5.41 -5.75 -7.36
C PRO A 127 5.22 -4.40 -8.06
N TYR A 128 4.22 -4.27 -8.95
CA TYR A 128 3.87 -2.98 -9.56
C TYR A 128 3.29 -2.02 -8.53
N LEU A 129 2.35 -2.49 -7.67
CA LEU A 129 1.76 -1.66 -6.62
C LEU A 129 2.84 -1.10 -5.69
N ASN A 130 3.76 -1.95 -5.26
CA ASN A 130 4.84 -1.59 -4.34
C ASN A 130 5.87 -0.67 -5.00
N ARG A 131 6.25 -0.94 -6.28
CA ARG A 131 7.15 -0.07 -7.03
C ARG A 131 6.53 1.30 -7.26
N GLY A 132 5.25 1.36 -7.65
CA GLY A 132 4.50 2.60 -7.77
C GLY A 132 4.53 3.42 -6.48
N THR A 133 4.36 2.78 -5.32
CA THR A 133 4.45 3.45 -4.01
C THR A 133 5.86 3.99 -3.73
N ALA A 134 6.90 3.25 -4.07
CA ALA A 134 8.29 3.70 -3.93
C ALA A 134 8.60 4.88 -4.89
N LEU A 135 8.13 4.81 -6.14
CA LEU A 135 8.24 5.89 -7.14
C LEU A 135 7.50 7.15 -6.68
N GLU A 136 6.28 7.02 -6.15
CA GLU A 136 5.52 8.12 -5.55
C GLU A 136 6.30 8.75 -4.39
N GLY A 137 6.95 7.94 -3.55
CA GLY A 137 7.83 8.40 -2.47
C GLY A 137 8.99 9.26 -2.96
N LYS A 138 9.48 9.01 -4.18
CA LYS A 138 10.51 9.81 -4.85
C LYS A 138 9.97 11.02 -5.64
N GLY A 139 8.65 11.21 -5.71
CA GLY A 139 8.01 12.23 -6.54
C GLY A 139 7.96 11.90 -8.03
N MET A 140 8.25 10.64 -8.42
CA MET A 140 8.18 10.14 -9.79
C MET A 140 6.74 9.71 -10.11
N TYR A 141 5.83 10.69 -10.13
CA TYR A 141 4.38 10.43 -10.17
C TYR A 141 3.91 9.79 -11.48
N GLN A 142 4.51 10.15 -12.62
CA GLN A 142 4.13 9.59 -13.93
C GLN A 142 4.42 8.08 -14.00
N GLU A 143 5.60 7.69 -13.54
CA GLU A 143 6.02 6.30 -13.49
C GLU A 143 5.17 5.51 -12.47
N ALA A 144 4.83 6.11 -11.34
CA ALA A 144 3.92 5.52 -10.36
C ALA A 144 2.52 5.28 -10.96
N ILE A 145 1.97 6.26 -11.69
CA ILE A 145 0.68 6.13 -12.40
C ILE A 145 0.73 4.99 -13.42
N ALA A 146 1.83 4.85 -14.15
CA ALA A 146 1.99 3.74 -15.10
C ALA A 146 1.95 2.37 -14.40
N ASP A 147 2.61 2.24 -13.25
CA ASP A 147 2.58 1.02 -12.44
C ASP A 147 1.17 0.72 -11.91
N TYR A 148 0.47 1.71 -11.35
CA TYR A 148 -0.90 1.52 -10.87
C TYR A 148 -1.88 1.18 -12.02
N ASN A 149 -1.65 1.72 -13.23
CA ASN A 149 -2.40 1.31 -14.41
C ASN A 149 -2.18 -0.17 -14.74
N GLN A 150 -0.95 -0.66 -14.57
CA GLN A 150 -0.66 -2.08 -14.76
C GLN A 150 -1.36 -2.95 -13.71
N VAL A 151 -1.37 -2.53 -12.43
CA VAL A 151 -2.15 -3.21 -11.39
C VAL A 151 -3.63 -3.29 -11.80
N LEU A 152 -4.21 -2.17 -12.24
CA LEU A 152 -5.63 -2.10 -12.62
C LEU A 152 -5.95 -2.84 -13.93
N ALA A 153 -4.97 -3.05 -14.80
CA ALA A 153 -5.12 -3.93 -15.97
C ALA A 153 -5.21 -5.41 -15.56
N ILE A 154 -4.47 -5.81 -14.52
CA ILE A 154 -4.49 -7.18 -13.98
C ILE A 154 -5.70 -7.38 -13.07
N ASN A 155 -5.95 -6.45 -12.16
CA ASN A 155 -7.07 -6.47 -11.20
C ASN A 155 -7.86 -5.15 -11.25
N PRO A 156 -8.93 -5.05 -12.05
CA PRO A 156 -9.75 -3.83 -12.19
C PRO A 156 -10.53 -3.43 -10.93
N GLU A 157 -10.60 -4.31 -9.91
CA GLU A 157 -11.34 -4.05 -8.67
C GLU A 157 -10.42 -3.72 -7.48
N ASP A 158 -9.14 -3.43 -7.73
CA ASP A 158 -8.21 -3.06 -6.67
C ASP A 158 -8.43 -1.64 -6.17
N ALA A 159 -9.14 -1.51 -5.06
CA ALA A 159 -9.42 -0.21 -4.43
C ALA A 159 -8.15 0.51 -3.96
N MET A 160 -7.09 -0.22 -3.58
CA MET A 160 -5.83 0.37 -3.15
C MET A 160 -5.09 0.98 -4.35
N ALA A 161 -5.06 0.30 -5.49
CA ALA A 161 -4.45 0.82 -6.71
C ALA A 161 -5.14 2.10 -7.20
N TYR A 162 -6.48 2.16 -7.14
CA TYR A 162 -7.21 3.41 -7.43
C TYR A 162 -6.83 4.52 -6.45
N ASN A 163 -6.82 4.26 -5.14
CA ASN A 163 -6.43 5.26 -4.15
C ASN A 163 -5.01 5.78 -4.40
N ASN A 164 -4.07 4.89 -4.65
CA ASN A 164 -2.66 5.25 -4.85
C ASN A 164 -2.45 5.98 -6.18
N ARG A 165 -3.14 5.57 -7.26
CA ARG A 165 -3.13 6.34 -8.51
C ARG A 165 -3.69 7.75 -8.31
N GLY A 166 -4.75 7.88 -7.54
CA GLY A 166 -5.30 9.17 -7.12
C GLY A 166 -4.27 10.01 -6.35
N ASN A 167 -3.48 9.42 -5.46
CA ASN A 167 -2.41 10.13 -4.75
C ASN A 167 -1.34 10.64 -5.71
N ALA A 168 -0.88 9.82 -6.66
CA ALA A 168 0.10 10.22 -7.65
C ALA A 168 -0.44 11.32 -8.58
N GLN A 169 -1.70 11.24 -9.02
CA GLN A 169 -2.36 12.28 -9.80
C GLN A 169 -2.50 13.60 -9.02
N ALA A 170 -2.82 13.52 -7.73
CA ALA A 170 -2.84 14.69 -6.84
C ALA A 170 -1.46 15.30 -6.68
N GLY A 171 -0.40 14.48 -6.61
CA GLY A 171 0.99 14.93 -6.61
C GLY A 171 1.39 15.72 -7.86
N GLU A 172 0.79 15.41 -9.03
CA GLU A 172 0.93 16.18 -10.26
C GLU A 172 0.00 17.39 -10.36
N GLY A 173 -0.90 17.58 -9.42
CA GLY A 173 -1.94 18.62 -9.47
C GLY A 173 -3.16 18.26 -10.32
N ASN A 174 -3.28 17.01 -10.77
CA ASN A 174 -4.40 16.50 -11.58
C ASN A 174 -5.62 16.17 -10.69
N TRP A 175 -6.13 17.15 -9.97
CA TRP A 175 -7.12 16.99 -8.89
C TRP A 175 -8.42 16.34 -9.33
N GLN A 176 -8.86 16.59 -10.58
CA GLN A 176 -10.10 16.03 -11.09
C GLN A 176 -9.99 14.50 -11.29
N GLN A 177 -8.87 14.05 -11.86
CA GLN A 177 -8.58 12.64 -12.05
C GLN A 177 -8.39 11.94 -10.69
N ALA A 178 -7.66 12.59 -9.77
CA ALA A 178 -7.50 12.09 -8.41
C ALA A 178 -8.85 11.88 -7.71
N LEU A 179 -9.78 12.84 -7.83
CA LEU A 179 -11.12 12.69 -7.25
C LEU A 179 -11.89 11.50 -7.83
N GLN A 180 -11.80 11.26 -9.14
CA GLN A 180 -12.46 10.12 -9.78
C GLN A 180 -11.91 8.80 -9.24
N ASP A 181 -10.60 8.70 -9.10
CA ASP A 181 -9.94 7.51 -8.57
C ASP A 181 -10.27 7.26 -7.10
N TYR A 182 -10.25 8.28 -6.25
CA TYR A 182 -10.67 8.15 -4.84
C TYR A 182 -12.15 7.75 -4.70
N GLN A 183 -13.02 8.26 -5.57
CA GLN A 183 -14.43 7.87 -5.59
C GLN A 183 -14.56 6.40 -5.98
N LYS A 184 -13.84 5.95 -7.01
CA LYS A 184 -13.83 4.55 -7.42
C LYS A 184 -13.30 3.62 -6.33
N ALA A 185 -12.22 4.01 -5.65
CA ALA A 185 -11.71 3.29 -4.48
C ALA A 185 -12.77 3.16 -3.37
N THR A 186 -13.54 4.23 -3.12
CA THR A 186 -14.61 4.23 -2.11
C THR A 186 -15.82 3.40 -2.53
N GLU A 187 -16.14 3.34 -3.83
CA GLU A 187 -17.20 2.46 -4.36
C GLU A 187 -16.85 0.99 -4.17
N LEU A 188 -15.61 0.61 -4.51
CA LEU A 188 -15.11 -0.75 -4.38
C LEU A 188 -14.93 -1.18 -2.91
N ALA A 189 -14.49 -0.25 -2.07
CA ALA A 189 -14.27 -0.49 -0.65
C ALA A 189 -14.90 0.62 0.22
N PRO A 190 -16.21 0.53 0.58
CA PRO A 190 -16.95 1.58 1.30
C PRO A 190 -16.41 1.90 2.71
N ASN A 191 -15.59 1.01 3.27
CA ASN A 191 -14.93 1.22 4.57
C ASN A 191 -13.49 1.72 4.44
N PHE A 192 -13.00 1.99 3.24
CA PHE A 192 -11.67 2.55 3.03
C PHE A 192 -11.65 4.05 3.41
N ALA A 193 -11.42 4.30 4.69
CA ALA A 193 -11.49 5.63 5.28
C ALA A 193 -10.53 6.63 4.62
N PHE A 194 -9.31 6.19 4.28
CA PHE A 194 -8.32 7.07 3.64
C PHE A 194 -8.73 7.52 2.23
N ALA A 195 -9.28 6.63 1.39
CA ALA A 195 -9.79 7.01 0.07
C ALA A 195 -10.94 8.03 0.20
N SER A 196 -11.85 7.82 1.16
CA SER A 196 -12.95 8.75 1.45
C SER A 196 -12.45 10.11 1.95
N ALA A 197 -11.38 10.12 2.76
CA ALA A 197 -10.72 11.32 3.26
C ALA A 197 -10.04 12.08 2.11
N ASN A 198 -9.25 11.39 1.29
CA ASN A 198 -8.58 11.98 0.13
C ASN A 198 -9.59 12.58 -0.85
N ALA A 199 -10.71 11.90 -1.12
CA ALA A 199 -11.80 12.45 -1.92
C ALA A 199 -12.39 13.74 -1.32
N ALA A 200 -12.55 13.80 0.00
CA ALA A 200 -13.11 14.97 0.68
C ALA A 200 -12.14 16.17 0.64
N LEU A 201 -10.85 15.93 0.88
CA LEU A 201 -9.80 16.96 0.77
C LEU A 201 -9.68 17.48 -0.66
N THR A 202 -9.77 16.59 -1.65
CA THR A 202 -9.71 16.94 -3.07
C THR A 202 -10.94 17.76 -3.51
N LEU A 203 -12.13 17.44 -3.00
CA LEU A 203 -13.33 18.29 -3.24
C LEU A 203 -13.10 19.72 -2.75
N TYR A 204 -12.48 19.90 -1.58
CA TYR A 204 -12.15 21.25 -1.10
C TYR A 204 -11.14 21.95 -2.00
N GLN A 205 -10.13 21.25 -2.50
CA GLN A 205 -9.15 21.77 -3.45
C GLN A 205 -9.81 22.25 -4.75
N LEU A 206 -10.86 21.57 -5.21
CA LEU A 206 -11.64 21.89 -6.40
C LEU A 206 -12.69 22.99 -6.15
N GLY A 207 -12.75 23.59 -4.96
CA GLY A 207 -13.70 24.65 -4.61
C GLY A 207 -15.08 24.13 -4.18
N GLU A 208 -15.30 22.82 -4.11
CA GLU A 208 -16.56 22.20 -3.72
C GLU A 208 -16.71 22.11 -2.19
N SER A 209 -16.55 23.26 -1.52
CA SER A 209 -16.41 23.35 -0.06
C SER A 209 -17.59 22.76 0.72
N GLU A 210 -18.83 22.89 0.24
CA GLU A 210 -20.01 22.34 0.92
C GLU A 210 -20.02 20.79 0.88
N ARG A 211 -19.70 20.22 -0.28
CA ARG A 211 -19.58 18.77 -0.44
C ARG A 211 -18.45 18.19 0.40
N ALA A 212 -17.31 18.90 0.42
CA ALA A 212 -16.16 18.55 1.27
C ALA A 212 -16.55 18.55 2.76
N LEU A 213 -17.21 19.63 3.23
CA LEU A 213 -17.66 19.76 4.62
C LEU A 213 -18.61 18.61 5.00
N GLN A 214 -19.60 18.32 4.17
CA GLN A 214 -20.54 17.23 4.42
C GLN A 214 -19.84 15.87 4.53
N LYS A 215 -18.91 15.57 3.60
CA LYS A 215 -18.13 14.30 3.64
C LYS A 215 -17.25 14.23 4.88
N ILE A 216 -16.54 15.30 5.23
CA ILE A 216 -15.66 15.34 6.40
C ILE A 216 -16.46 15.17 7.70
N ARG A 217 -17.61 15.85 7.86
CA ARG A 217 -18.50 15.65 9.00
C ARG A 217 -18.98 14.19 9.13
N ASN A 218 -19.31 13.55 8.01
CA ASN A 218 -19.69 12.15 7.99
C ASN A 218 -18.52 11.24 8.41
N LEU A 219 -17.30 11.52 7.95
CA LEU A 219 -16.10 10.77 8.32
C LEU A 219 -15.77 10.93 9.80
N VAL A 220 -15.84 12.14 10.35
CA VAL A 220 -15.62 12.39 11.79
C VAL A 220 -16.65 11.66 12.66
N ARG A 221 -17.92 11.56 12.22
CA ARG A 221 -18.94 10.77 12.93
C ARG A 221 -18.69 9.27 12.85
N LYS A 222 -18.33 8.77 11.66
CA LYS A 222 -18.08 7.34 11.44
C LYS A 222 -16.79 6.88 12.10
N TYR A 223 -15.76 7.73 12.10
CA TYR A 223 -14.42 7.47 12.61
C TYR A 223 -14.00 8.56 13.62
N PRO A 224 -14.48 8.53 14.87
CA PRO A 224 -14.23 9.60 15.85
C PRO A 224 -12.74 9.82 16.17
N LEU A 225 -11.91 8.78 16.02
CA LEU A 225 -10.47 8.80 16.27
C LEU A 225 -9.66 9.02 14.98
N PHE A 226 -10.16 9.84 14.06
CA PHE A 226 -9.48 10.18 12.80
C PHE A 226 -8.99 11.65 12.85
N PRO A 227 -7.77 11.90 13.36
CA PRO A 227 -7.28 13.26 13.59
C PRO A 227 -7.20 14.09 12.30
N ASP A 228 -6.85 13.46 11.18
CA ASP A 228 -6.81 14.07 9.85
C ASP A 228 -8.12 14.80 9.51
N MET A 229 -9.24 14.10 9.67
CA MET A 229 -10.55 14.65 9.34
C MET A 229 -11.04 15.69 10.35
N ARG A 230 -10.62 15.61 11.61
CA ARG A 230 -10.92 16.65 12.59
C ARG A 230 -10.12 17.94 12.33
N ALA A 231 -8.84 17.83 11.96
CA ALA A 231 -8.04 18.97 11.58
C ALA A 231 -8.58 19.63 10.28
N ALA A 232 -8.99 18.82 9.29
CA ALA A 232 -9.61 19.31 8.07
C ALA A 232 -10.97 19.97 8.35
N LEU A 233 -11.78 19.40 9.25
CA LEU A 233 -13.05 20.00 9.68
C LEU A 233 -12.82 21.34 10.35
N THR A 234 -11.82 21.45 11.23
CA THR A 234 -11.40 22.73 11.85
C THR A 234 -11.14 23.77 10.80
N ALA A 235 -10.30 23.46 9.81
CA ALA A 235 -9.91 24.40 8.75
C ALA A 235 -11.15 24.92 7.98
N ILE A 236 -12.05 24.06 7.56
CA ILE A 236 -13.25 24.47 6.81
C ILE A 236 -14.22 25.26 7.68
N LEU A 237 -14.49 24.82 8.89
CA LEU A 237 -15.40 25.51 9.82
C LEU A 237 -14.91 26.92 10.15
N TRP A 238 -13.60 27.09 10.31
CA TRP A 238 -12.98 28.38 10.55
C TRP A 238 -13.22 29.35 9.39
N THR A 239 -12.99 28.91 8.14
CA THR A 239 -13.27 29.75 6.95
C THR A 239 -14.73 30.13 6.80
N LYS A 240 -15.65 29.37 7.44
CA LYS A 240 -17.09 29.67 7.48
C LYS A 240 -17.55 30.48 8.69
N GLY A 241 -16.63 30.93 9.54
CA GLY A 241 -16.95 31.69 10.75
C GLY A 241 -17.55 30.85 11.88
N GLN A 242 -17.55 29.51 11.79
CA GLN A 242 -18.07 28.60 12.83
C GLN A 242 -16.98 28.31 13.86
N GLN A 243 -16.51 29.37 14.55
CA GLN A 243 -15.31 29.35 15.39
C GLN A 243 -15.38 28.32 16.53
N GLY A 244 -16.49 28.25 17.29
CA GLY A 244 -16.60 27.36 18.45
C GLY A 244 -16.55 25.87 18.05
N GLU A 245 -17.19 25.48 16.92
CA GLU A 245 -17.10 24.12 16.41
C GLU A 245 -15.70 23.80 15.88
N ALA A 246 -15.05 24.78 15.20
CA ALA A 246 -13.69 24.65 14.72
C ALA A 246 -12.71 24.37 15.86
N GLU A 247 -12.77 25.19 16.93
CA GLU A 247 -11.91 25.05 18.11
C GLU A 247 -12.09 23.71 18.83
N SER A 248 -13.33 23.25 18.98
CA SER A 248 -13.62 21.94 19.58
C SER A 248 -13.00 20.78 18.78
N ASN A 249 -13.09 20.84 17.43
CA ASN A 249 -12.47 19.83 16.59
C ASN A 249 -10.94 19.93 16.61
N TRP A 250 -10.38 21.14 16.70
CA TRP A 250 -8.94 21.33 16.81
C TRP A 250 -8.36 20.71 18.09
N VAL A 251 -8.96 20.98 19.23
CA VAL A 251 -8.53 20.38 20.52
C VAL A 251 -8.52 18.86 20.41
N ALA A 252 -9.56 18.28 19.79
CA ALA A 252 -9.63 16.83 19.59
C ALA A 252 -8.57 16.33 18.60
N ALA A 253 -8.30 17.07 17.51
CA ALA A 253 -7.28 16.69 16.50
C ALA A 253 -5.88 16.64 17.11
N VAL A 254 -5.46 17.74 17.76
CA VAL A 254 -4.10 17.84 18.33
C VAL A 254 -3.92 16.97 19.59
N GLY A 255 -4.99 16.69 20.31
CA GLY A 255 -4.98 15.72 21.41
C GLY A 255 -4.71 14.30 20.95
N MET A 256 -5.08 13.95 19.71
CA MET A 256 -4.77 12.65 19.08
C MET A 256 -3.42 12.65 18.37
N ASP A 257 -3.09 13.76 17.67
CA ASP A 257 -1.85 13.90 16.93
C ASP A 257 -1.42 15.37 16.87
N TYR A 258 -0.45 15.75 17.70
CA TYR A 258 0.04 17.14 17.81
C TYR A 258 0.74 17.65 16.54
N ARG A 259 1.17 16.76 15.63
CA ARG A 259 1.89 17.11 14.40
C ARG A 259 1.05 17.96 13.42
N TYR A 260 -0.28 17.98 13.56
CA TYR A 260 -1.13 18.89 12.76
C TYR A 260 -0.87 20.38 13.03
N GLN A 261 -0.12 20.73 14.07
CA GLN A 261 0.38 22.09 14.30
C GLN A 261 1.55 22.48 13.39
N ASP A 262 2.21 21.49 12.78
CA ASP A 262 3.31 21.66 11.84
C ASP A 262 2.80 21.59 10.39
N LEU A 263 2.69 22.75 9.75
CA LEU A 263 2.20 22.85 8.37
C LEU A 263 3.14 22.21 7.35
N ASP A 264 4.44 22.15 7.64
CA ASP A 264 5.39 21.49 6.76
C ASP A 264 5.21 19.97 6.81
N TRP A 265 4.91 19.43 7.99
CA TRP A 265 4.51 18.04 8.12
C TRP A 265 3.17 17.76 7.41
N VAL A 266 2.17 18.62 7.56
CA VAL A 266 0.87 18.49 6.88
C VAL A 266 1.04 18.52 5.37
N ARG A 267 1.89 19.43 4.86
CA ARG A 267 2.14 19.60 3.42
C ARG A 267 2.96 18.44 2.84
N ASN A 268 4.06 18.08 3.48
CA ASN A 268 5.07 17.22 2.88
C ASN A 268 4.88 15.74 3.25
N ILE A 269 4.37 15.45 4.45
CA ILE A 269 4.19 14.08 4.94
C ILE A 269 2.75 13.63 4.76
N ARG A 270 1.77 14.44 5.22
CA ARG A 270 0.35 14.15 5.01
C ARG A 270 -0.12 14.44 3.59
N ARG A 271 0.64 15.25 2.85
CA ARG A 271 0.37 15.63 1.45
C ARG A 271 -1.03 16.18 1.23
N TRP A 272 -1.47 17.01 2.17
CA TRP A 272 -2.75 17.68 2.01
C TRP A 272 -2.75 18.61 0.79
N PRO A 273 -3.88 18.75 0.09
CA PRO A 273 -4.02 19.69 -1.02
C PRO A 273 -3.73 21.13 -0.59
N PRO A 274 -3.09 21.93 -1.43
CA PRO A 274 -2.69 23.31 -1.09
C PRO A 274 -3.80 24.18 -0.52
N ALA A 275 -5.02 24.11 -1.05
CA ALA A 275 -6.15 24.88 -0.54
C ALA A 275 -6.52 24.49 0.91
N MET A 276 -6.43 23.20 1.25
CA MET A 276 -6.71 22.74 2.61
C MET A 276 -5.61 23.15 3.58
N VAL A 277 -4.33 23.09 3.15
CA VAL A 277 -3.19 23.60 3.94
C VAL A 277 -3.36 25.09 4.22
N ALA A 278 -3.72 25.90 3.21
CA ALA A 278 -3.96 27.31 3.36
C ALA A 278 -5.12 27.62 4.34
N ALA A 279 -6.19 26.83 4.30
CA ALA A 279 -7.30 26.96 5.23
C ALA A 279 -6.89 26.65 6.68
N LEU A 280 -6.04 25.64 6.90
CA LEU A 280 -5.50 25.32 8.21
C LEU A 280 -4.52 26.41 8.70
N ASP A 281 -3.66 26.94 7.82
CA ASP A 281 -2.74 28.03 8.12
C ASP A 281 -3.49 29.30 8.61
N ASN A 282 -4.60 29.65 7.95
CA ASN A 282 -5.46 30.76 8.36
C ASN A 282 -6.02 30.57 9.77
N PHE A 283 -6.38 29.34 10.16
CA PHE A 283 -6.80 29.06 11.52
C PHE A 283 -5.63 29.21 12.51
N LEU A 284 -4.47 28.67 12.21
CA LEU A 284 -3.31 28.66 13.11
C LEU A 284 -2.76 30.06 13.37
N LYS A 285 -2.71 30.93 12.35
CA LYS A 285 -2.21 32.32 12.47
C LYS A 285 -3.01 33.22 13.43
N LEU A 286 -4.27 32.91 13.63
CA LEU A 286 -5.14 33.74 14.52
C LEU A 286 -5.21 33.20 15.94
N LYS A 287 -4.55 32.07 16.23
CA LYS A 287 -4.38 31.51 17.58
C LYS A 287 -3.02 31.85 18.22
N LEU A 288 -2.11 32.47 17.44
CA LEU A 288 -0.86 33.02 17.95
C LEU A 288 -1.03 34.50 18.30
#